data_8cb583779a2a067fc2a45030004c61f5
#
_entry.id   8cb583779a2a067fc2a45030004c61f5
#
_cell.length_a   1.000
_cell.length_b   1.000
_cell.length_c   1.000
_cell.angle_alpha   90.00
_cell.angle_beta   90.00
_cell.angle_gamma   90.00
#
_symmetry.space_group_name_H-M   'P 1'
#
loop_
_entity.id
_entity.type
_entity.pdbx_description
1 polymer ?
#
loop_
_entity_poly.entity_id
_entity_poly.type
_entity_poly.pdbx_seq_one_letter_code
_entity_poly.pdbx_strand_id
1 'polypeptide(L)'
;NIFKSLAANEEIYGEIAYDSAMIYRDITLLGMDLITAIKHAVDRAASPWATEFFQGMVGTLSSGGNLKLYFLNRAEHYMRENRIRLTEFLETLGLMAESYVVVAVAMPLFLIVMLVIMFWVSGAGSQISEGMVYGIVMGVLPMIHIAYSGLVWLMSEEQKM
;
A
#
# COMPACT_ATOMS: atom_id res chain seq x y z
N ASN A 1 -34.36 8.08 1.97
CA ASN A 1 -33.99 6.84 1.29
C ASN A 1 -32.51 6.91 0.94
N ILE A 2 -31.66 6.19 1.70
CA ILE A 2 -30.20 6.27 1.60
C ILE A 2 -29.70 5.95 0.18
N PHE A 3 -30.27 4.96 -0.48
CA PHE A 3 -29.88 4.55 -1.83
C PHE A 3 -30.21 5.62 -2.88
N LYS A 4 -31.28 6.37 -2.71
CA LYS A 4 -31.58 7.53 -3.56
C LYS A 4 -30.53 8.63 -3.42
N SER A 5 -30.10 8.91 -2.20
CA SER A 5 -29.07 9.92 -1.92
C SER A 5 -27.70 9.52 -2.47
N LEU A 6 -27.33 8.25 -2.35
CA LEU A 6 -26.07 7.70 -2.90
C LEU A 6 -26.09 7.74 -4.44
N ALA A 7 -27.20 7.31 -5.05
CA ALA A 7 -27.36 7.32 -6.50
C ALA A 7 -27.32 8.73 -7.12
N ALA A 8 -27.72 9.77 -6.38
CA ALA A 8 -27.71 11.14 -6.84
C ALA A 8 -26.32 11.81 -6.88
N ASN A 9 -25.31 11.18 -6.26
CA ASN A 9 -23.96 11.73 -6.13
C ASN A 9 -22.91 10.80 -6.75
N GLU A 10 -23.07 10.49 -8.04
CA GLU A 10 -22.20 9.56 -8.78
C GLU A 10 -20.74 10.04 -8.84
N GLU A 11 -20.50 11.36 -8.94
CA GLU A 11 -19.16 11.96 -8.95
C GLU A 11 -18.35 11.66 -7.66
N ILE A 12 -19.05 11.50 -6.53
CA ILE A 12 -18.41 11.28 -5.23
C ILE A 12 -18.25 9.78 -4.93
N TYR A 13 -19.25 8.97 -5.28
CA TYR A 13 -19.35 7.58 -4.86
C TYR A 13 -19.06 6.57 -5.97
N GLY A 14 -18.88 7.00 -7.22
CA GLY A 14 -18.48 6.15 -8.33
C GLY A 14 -19.36 4.89 -8.50
N GLU A 15 -18.74 3.71 -8.51
CA GLU A 15 -19.44 2.42 -8.69
C GLU A 15 -20.51 2.15 -7.63
N ILE A 16 -20.32 2.61 -6.40
CA ILE A 16 -21.32 2.45 -5.31
C ILE A 16 -22.60 3.23 -5.62
N ALA A 17 -22.47 4.37 -6.30
CA ALA A 17 -23.65 5.14 -6.74
C ALA A 17 -24.45 4.36 -7.78
N TYR A 18 -23.78 3.72 -8.73
CA TYR A 18 -24.42 2.87 -9.73
C TYR A 18 -25.18 1.69 -9.10
N ASP A 19 -24.53 0.93 -8.20
CA ASP A 19 -25.16 -0.16 -7.47
C ASP A 19 -26.34 0.32 -6.63
N SER A 20 -26.20 1.47 -5.98
CA SER A 20 -27.28 2.11 -5.21
C SER A 20 -28.46 2.52 -6.07
N ALA A 21 -28.21 3.01 -7.29
CA ALA A 21 -29.26 3.35 -8.26
C ALA A 21 -30.02 2.10 -8.71
N MET A 22 -29.33 0.99 -8.92
CA MET A 22 -29.94 -0.29 -9.26
C MET A 22 -30.80 -0.84 -8.14
N ILE A 23 -30.31 -0.81 -6.87
CA ILE A 23 -31.09 -1.20 -5.70
C ILE A 23 -32.34 -0.32 -5.56
N TYR A 24 -32.19 1.00 -5.72
CA TYR A 24 -33.32 1.95 -5.65
C TYR A 24 -34.36 1.68 -6.72
N ARG A 25 -33.93 1.39 -7.95
CA ARG A 25 -34.79 0.99 -9.07
C ARG A 25 -35.54 -0.30 -8.75
N ASP A 26 -34.85 -1.33 -8.27
CA ASP A 26 -35.43 -2.64 -7.99
C ASP A 26 -36.51 -2.55 -6.90
N ILE A 27 -36.32 -1.69 -5.91
CA ILE A 27 -37.33 -1.41 -4.86
C ILE A 27 -38.50 -0.60 -5.42
N THR A 28 -38.20 0.50 -6.17
CA THR A 28 -39.22 1.51 -6.50
C THR A 28 -40.03 1.14 -7.75
N LEU A 29 -39.38 0.56 -8.77
CA LEU A 29 -40.01 0.22 -10.05
C LEU A 29 -40.46 -1.23 -10.11
N LEU A 30 -39.72 -2.16 -9.53
CA LEU A 30 -40.03 -3.58 -9.56
C LEU A 30 -40.77 -4.04 -8.29
N GLY A 31 -40.96 -3.16 -7.29
CA GLY A 31 -41.65 -3.48 -6.04
C GLY A 31 -41.00 -4.57 -5.21
N MET A 32 -39.70 -4.78 -5.39
CA MET A 32 -38.96 -5.78 -4.64
C MET A 32 -38.80 -5.39 -3.17
N ASP A 33 -38.78 -6.39 -2.30
CA ASP A 33 -38.39 -6.21 -0.91
C ASP A 33 -36.92 -5.78 -0.80
N LEU A 34 -36.62 -4.95 0.20
CA LEU A 34 -35.28 -4.38 0.40
C LEU A 34 -34.18 -5.45 0.49
N ILE A 35 -34.45 -6.54 1.22
CA ILE A 35 -33.46 -7.63 1.39
C ILE A 35 -33.20 -8.31 0.03
N THR A 36 -34.25 -8.54 -0.75
CA THR A 36 -34.15 -9.16 -2.08
C THR A 36 -33.38 -8.26 -3.05
N ALA A 37 -33.67 -6.97 -3.05
CA ALA A 37 -32.95 -6.01 -3.90
C ALA A 37 -31.45 -5.94 -3.58
N ILE A 38 -31.10 -5.99 -2.29
CA ILE A 38 -29.69 -6.01 -1.87
C ILE A 38 -29.03 -7.35 -2.23
N LYS A 39 -29.72 -8.50 -2.14
CA LYS A 39 -29.20 -9.79 -2.60
C LYS A 39 -28.87 -9.77 -4.09
N HIS A 40 -29.73 -9.17 -4.91
CA HIS A 40 -29.44 -8.99 -6.33
C HIS A 40 -28.20 -8.07 -6.57
N ALA A 41 -27.97 -7.09 -5.69
CA ALA A 41 -26.74 -6.29 -5.75
C ALA A 41 -25.50 -7.12 -5.38
N VAL A 42 -25.60 -8.04 -4.41
CA VAL A 42 -24.52 -9.00 -4.09
C VAL A 42 -24.12 -9.81 -5.31
N ASP A 43 -25.12 -10.37 -6.02
CA ASP A 43 -24.87 -11.22 -7.19
C ASP A 43 -24.28 -10.47 -8.39
N ARG A 44 -24.50 -9.16 -8.47
CA ARG A 44 -23.99 -8.28 -9.53
C ARG A 44 -22.69 -7.59 -9.19
N ALA A 45 -22.30 -7.56 -7.92
CA ALA A 45 -21.15 -6.84 -7.45
C ALA A 45 -19.85 -7.34 -8.11
N ALA A 46 -19.15 -6.44 -8.80
CA ALA A 46 -17.89 -6.75 -9.48
C ALA A 46 -16.68 -6.79 -8.53
N SER A 47 -16.79 -6.14 -7.36
CA SER A 47 -15.74 -6.03 -6.37
C SER A 47 -16.01 -6.94 -5.16
N PRO A 48 -15.00 -7.71 -4.68
CA PRO A 48 -15.12 -8.49 -3.45
C PRO A 48 -15.54 -7.64 -2.23
N TRP A 49 -15.08 -6.40 -2.17
CA TRP A 49 -15.44 -5.44 -1.12
C TRP A 49 -16.93 -5.06 -1.15
N ALA A 50 -17.47 -4.80 -2.35
CA ALA A 50 -18.90 -4.52 -2.52
C ALA A 50 -19.74 -5.74 -2.16
N THR A 51 -19.33 -6.94 -2.59
CA THR A 51 -19.99 -8.21 -2.24
C THR A 51 -20.05 -8.38 -0.72
N GLU A 52 -18.93 -8.24 -0.02
CA GLU A 52 -18.87 -8.37 1.45
C GLU A 52 -19.73 -7.31 2.15
N PHE A 53 -19.70 -6.07 1.66
CA PHE A 53 -20.48 -4.97 2.20
C PHE A 53 -21.99 -5.23 2.08
N PHE A 54 -22.47 -5.62 0.90
CA PHE A 54 -23.89 -5.92 0.70
C PHE A 54 -24.33 -7.19 1.41
N GLN A 55 -23.50 -8.23 1.49
CA GLN A 55 -23.77 -9.44 2.29
C GLN A 55 -23.94 -9.11 3.78
N GLY A 56 -23.06 -8.26 4.32
CA GLY A 56 -23.17 -7.80 5.70
C GLY A 56 -24.46 -7.01 5.98
N MET A 57 -24.91 -6.21 4.98
CA MET A 57 -26.21 -5.51 5.06
C MET A 57 -27.38 -6.53 5.08
N VAL A 58 -27.37 -7.52 4.20
CA VAL A 58 -28.38 -8.58 4.17
C VAL A 58 -28.41 -9.32 5.51
N GLY A 59 -27.26 -9.71 6.05
CA GLY A 59 -27.16 -10.36 7.36
C GLY A 59 -27.72 -9.52 8.49
N THR A 60 -27.39 -8.22 8.51
CA THR A 60 -27.89 -7.28 9.53
C THR A 60 -29.40 -7.11 9.45
N LEU A 61 -29.96 -6.95 8.24
CA LEU A 61 -31.40 -6.80 8.06
C LEU A 61 -32.15 -8.08 8.38
N SER A 62 -31.63 -9.24 7.97
CA SER A 62 -32.25 -10.53 8.24
C SER A 62 -32.30 -10.89 9.74
N SER A 63 -31.33 -10.40 10.50
CA SER A 63 -31.29 -10.58 11.97
C SER A 63 -32.07 -9.50 12.75
N GLY A 64 -32.75 -8.57 12.06
CA GLY A 64 -33.46 -7.46 12.68
C GLY A 64 -32.52 -6.37 13.25
N GLY A 65 -31.27 -6.35 12.82
CA GLY A 65 -30.25 -5.40 13.27
C GLY A 65 -30.44 -4.00 12.71
N ASN A 66 -29.72 -3.04 13.30
CA ASN A 66 -29.78 -1.64 12.94
C ASN A 66 -28.74 -1.32 11.86
N LEU A 67 -29.18 -1.01 10.63
CA LEU A 67 -28.31 -0.62 9.53
C LEU A 67 -27.43 0.59 9.82
N LYS A 68 -27.92 1.56 10.58
CA LYS A 68 -27.11 2.72 10.97
C LYS A 68 -25.89 2.31 11.78
N LEU A 69 -26.08 1.41 12.73
CA LEU A 69 -24.99 0.87 13.54
C LEU A 69 -24.02 0.03 12.70
N TYR A 70 -24.56 -0.75 11.76
CA TYR A 70 -23.73 -1.50 10.79
C TYR A 70 -22.83 -0.56 9.98
N PHE A 71 -23.38 0.51 9.41
CA PHE A 71 -22.59 1.47 8.63
C PHE A 71 -21.54 2.19 9.47
N LEU A 72 -21.87 2.59 10.70
CA LEU A 72 -20.90 3.22 11.59
C LEU A 72 -19.73 2.28 11.94
N ASN A 73 -20.04 1.04 12.30
CA ASN A 73 -19.03 0.04 12.62
C ASN A 73 -18.15 -0.29 11.39
N ARG A 74 -18.77 -0.36 10.20
CA ARG A 74 -18.04 -0.63 8.97
C ARG A 74 -17.14 0.53 8.58
N ALA A 75 -17.61 1.77 8.70
CA ALA A 75 -16.81 2.97 8.48
C ALA A 75 -15.61 3.05 9.43
N GLU A 76 -15.83 2.76 10.72
CA GLU A 76 -14.75 2.71 11.72
C GLU A 76 -13.74 1.60 11.41
N HIS A 77 -14.20 0.43 10.97
CA HIS A 77 -13.34 -0.68 10.56
C HIS A 77 -12.44 -0.28 9.38
N TYR A 78 -13.00 0.29 8.31
CA TYR A 78 -12.24 0.74 7.16
C TYR A 78 -11.25 1.87 7.49
N MET A 79 -11.65 2.82 8.34
CA MET A 79 -10.73 3.87 8.79
C MET A 79 -9.57 3.29 9.61
N ARG A 80 -9.83 2.30 10.45
CA ARG A 80 -8.79 1.62 11.23
C ARG A 80 -7.84 0.84 10.33
N GLU A 81 -8.38 0.08 9.37
CA GLU A 81 -7.59 -0.67 8.40
C GLU A 81 -6.70 0.25 7.57
N ASN A 82 -7.24 1.38 7.11
CA ASN A 82 -6.47 2.36 6.35
C ASN A 82 -5.34 2.98 7.18
N ARG A 83 -5.57 3.24 8.48
CA ARG A 83 -4.53 3.71 9.40
C ARG A 83 -3.44 2.65 9.60
N ILE A 84 -3.80 1.38 9.75
CA ILE A 84 -2.83 0.28 9.88
C ILE A 84 -1.95 0.20 8.63
N ARG A 85 -2.55 0.22 7.44
CA ARG A 85 -1.80 0.22 6.17
C ARG A 85 -0.84 1.41 6.04
N LEU A 86 -1.26 2.62 6.47
CA LEU A 86 -0.38 3.78 6.50
C LEU A 86 0.78 3.60 7.49
N THR A 87 0.51 3.02 8.65
CA THR A 87 1.56 2.76 9.65
C THR A 87 2.56 1.73 9.13
N GLU A 88 2.10 0.62 8.56
CA GLU A 88 2.95 -0.40 7.93
C GLU A 88 3.79 0.18 6.79
N PHE A 89 3.21 1.07 5.99
CA PHE A 89 3.95 1.78 4.94
C PHE A 89 5.06 2.66 5.51
N LEU A 90 4.78 3.43 6.58
CA LEU A 90 5.77 4.27 7.25
C LEU A 90 6.87 3.44 7.92
N GLU A 91 6.53 2.30 8.53
CA GLU A 91 7.50 1.37 9.10
C GLU A 91 8.42 0.78 8.01
N THR A 92 7.86 0.39 6.87
CA THR A 92 8.63 -0.10 5.72
C THR A 92 9.58 0.98 5.19
N LEU A 93 9.11 2.24 5.08
CA LEU A 93 9.97 3.36 4.70
C LEU A 93 11.10 3.59 5.72
N GLY A 94 10.80 3.46 7.01
CA GLY A 94 11.80 3.54 8.08
C GLY A 94 12.89 2.49 7.95
N LEU A 95 12.51 1.23 7.74
CA LEU A 95 13.46 0.13 7.52
C LEU A 95 14.30 0.32 6.24
N MET A 96 13.68 0.84 5.17
CA MET A 96 14.42 1.18 3.94
C MET A 96 15.43 2.29 4.18
N ALA A 97 15.07 3.34 4.91
CA ALA A 97 15.98 4.42 5.26
C ALA A 97 17.15 3.94 6.12
N GLU A 98 16.88 3.07 7.10
CA GLU A 98 17.91 2.47 7.95
C GLU A 98 18.85 1.58 7.13
N SER A 99 18.32 0.71 6.27
CA SER A 99 19.12 -0.13 5.38
C SER A 99 19.97 0.69 4.42
N TYR A 100 19.45 1.83 3.94
CA TYR A 100 20.21 2.76 3.11
C TYR A 100 21.42 3.31 3.85
N VAL A 101 21.26 3.76 5.08
CA VAL A 101 22.37 4.30 5.89
C VAL A 101 23.43 3.24 6.09
N VAL A 102 23.07 1.98 6.40
CA VAL A 102 24.02 0.89 6.61
C VAL A 102 24.75 0.55 5.32
N VAL A 103 24.07 0.34 4.21
CA VAL A 103 24.67 -0.14 2.96
C VAL A 103 25.37 0.97 2.20
N ALA A 104 24.75 2.14 2.07
CA ALA A 104 25.26 3.23 1.24
C ALA A 104 26.22 4.19 1.95
N VAL A 105 26.23 4.21 3.27
CA VAL A 105 27.10 5.10 4.08
C VAL A 105 28.08 4.31 4.91
N ALA A 106 27.65 3.42 5.78
CA ALA A 106 28.52 2.74 6.72
C ALA A 106 29.50 1.78 6.02
N MET A 107 29.02 1.02 5.03
CA MET A 107 29.84 0.04 4.32
C MET A 107 30.96 0.70 3.49
N PRO A 108 30.71 1.74 2.66
CA PRO A 108 31.78 2.47 1.98
C PRO A 108 32.78 3.15 2.92
N LEU A 109 32.30 3.72 4.02
CA LEU A 109 33.15 4.34 5.03
C LEU A 109 34.11 3.32 5.64
N PHE A 110 33.61 2.15 6.04
CA PHE A 110 34.42 1.07 6.55
C PHE A 110 35.45 0.59 5.53
N LEU A 111 35.08 0.47 4.26
CA LEU A 111 35.97 0.08 3.16
C LEU A 111 37.11 1.09 2.98
N ILE A 112 36.82 2.40 3.01
CA ILE A 112 37.82 3.46 2.90
C ILE A 112 38.79 3.38 4.08
N VAL A 113 38.29 3.23 5.31
CA VAL A 113 39.14 3.11 6.50
C VAL A 113 40.06 1.91 6.40
N MET A 114 39.53 0.75 5.95
CA MET A 114 40.33 -0.45 5.75
C MET A 114 41.40 -0.25 4.68
N LEU A 115 41.11 0.41 3.57
CA LEU A 115 42.07 0.72 2.53
C LEU A 115 43.21 1.64 3.06
N VAL A 116 42.86 2.66 3.83
CA VAL A 116 43.82 3.58 4.44
C VAL A 116 44.75 2.85 5.41
N ILE A 117 44.22 1.99 6.29
CA ILE A 117 44.99 1.19 7.20
C ILE A 117 45.91 0.23 6.44
N MET A 118 45.39 -0.43 5.40
CA MET A 118 46.17 -1.38 4.59
C MET A 118 47.34 -0.67 3.87
N PHE A 119 47.09 0.54 3.33
CA PHE A 119 48.13 1.36 2.73
C PHE A 119 49.21 1.78 3.73
N TRP A 120 48.82 2.12 4.94
CA TRP A 120 49.73 2.56 6.00
C TRP A 120 50.59 1.42 6.58
N VAL A 121 49.99 0.24 6.78
CA VAL A 121 50.68 -0.96 7.33
C VAL A 121 51.61 -1.62 6.31
N SER A 122 51.24 -1.63 5.04
CA SER A 122 52.00 -2.24 3.97
C SER A 122 53.28 -1.47 3.56
N GLY A 123 53.38 -0.20 3.95
CA GLY A 123 54.55 0.64 3.65
C GLY A 123 54.81 0.87 2.16
N ALA A 124 55.96 1.43 1.81
CA ALA A 124 56.35 1.77 0.44
C ALA A 124 56.58 0.56 -0.50
N GLY A 125 56.38 -0.67 -0.02
CA GLY A 125 56.50 -1.91 -0.80
C GLY A 125 55.18 -2.55 -1.19
N SER A 126 54.03 -1.91 -0.88
CA SER A 126 52.72 -2.47 -1.25
C SER A 126 52.46 -2.42 -2.75
N GLN A 127 51.91 -3.51 -3.28
CA GLN A 127 51.46 -3.57 -4.68
C GLN A 127 50.22 -2.69 -4.96
N ILE A 128 49.69 -2.00 -3.95
CA ILE A 128 48.54 -1.13 -4.04
C ILE A 128 49.04 0.26 -4.49
N SER A 129 48.92 0.56 -5.78
CA SER A 129 49.23 1.88 -6.30
C SER A 129 48.13 2.88 -5.96
N GLU A 130 48.49 4.18 -5.92
CA GLU A 130 47.50 5.26 -5.72
C GLU A 130 46.34 5.17 -6.75
N GLY A 131 46.68 4.81 -8.01
CA GLY A 131 45.68 4.62 -9.06
C GLY A 131 44.68 3.49 -8.79
N MET A 132 45.10 2.43 -8.07
CA MET A 132 44.23 1.34 -7.69
C MET A 132 43.23 1.77 -6.60
N VAL A 133 43.68 2.59 -5.63
CA VAL A 133 42.81 3.17 -4.59
C VAL A 133 41.76 4.10 -5.21
N TYR A 134 42.18 4.98 -6.13
CA TYR A 134 41.25 5.83 -6.86
C TYR A 134 40.25 5.03 -7.71
N GLY A 135 40.71 3.95 -8.38
CA GLY A 135 39.86 3.07 -9.17
C GLY A 135 38.78 2.38 -8.33
N ILE A 136 39.14 1.90 -7.13
CA ILE A 136 38.20 1.27 -6.21
C ILE A 136 37.19 2.31 -5.69
N VAL A 137 37.63 3.46 -5.23
CA VAL A 137 36.75 4.50 -4.70
C VAL A 137 35.80 5.04 -5.78
N MET A 138 36.34 5.37 -6.96
CA MET A 138 35.53 5.92 -8.06
C MET A 138 34.65 4.89 -8.76
N GLY A 139 34.97 3.60 -8.68
CA GLY A 139 34.21 2.52 -9.28
C GLY A 139 33.18 1.93 -8.33
N VAL A 140 33.60 1.55 -7.13
CA VAL A 140 32.73 0.83 -6.17
C VAL A 140 31.67 1.72 -5.53
N LEU A 141 32.01 2.96 -5.17
CA LEU A 141 31.06 3.89 -4.54
C LEU A 141 29.84 4.20 -5.44
N PRO A 142 30.01 4.68 -6.68
CA PRO A 142 28.84 4.93 -7.53
C PRO A 142 28.10 3.64 -7.88
N MET A 143 28.79 2.50 -8.01
CA MET A 143 28.14 1.21 -8.27
C MET A 143 27.21 0.78 -7.13
N ILE A 144 27.63 0.95 -5.87
CA ILE A 144 26.79 0.66 -4.70
C ILE A 144 25.54 1.55 -4.70
N HIS A 145 25.69 2.86 -4.99
CA HIS A 145 24.55 3.78 -5.01
C HIS A 145 23.57 3.48 -6.15
N ILE A 146 24.06 3.14 -7.32
CA ILE A 146 23.21 2.75 -8.47
C ILE A 146 22.49 1.43 -8.17
N ALA A 147 23.19 0.43 -7.63
CA ALA A 147 22.59 -0.85 -7.28
C ALA A 147 21.51 -0.69 -6.20
N TYR A 148 21.78 0.13 -5.18
CA TYR A 148 20.79 0.39 -4.12
C TYR A 148 19.57 1.16 -4.65
N SER A 149 19.79 2.20 -5.48
CA SER A 149 18.69 2.93 -6.13
C SER A 149 17.82 2.03 -7.00
N GLY A 150 18.45 1.10 -7.74
CA GLY A 150 17.72 0.10 -8.54
C GLY A 150 16.89 -0.85 -7.67
N LEU A 151 17.43 -1.28 -6.53
CA LEU A 151 16.75 -2.17 -5.59
C LEU A 151 15.52 -1.47 -4.95
N VAL A 152 15.68 -0.23 -4.51
CA VAL A 152 14.57 0.59 -3.97
C VAL A 152 13.50 0.83 -5.04
N TRP A 153 13.90 1.07 -6.28
CA TRP A 153 12.97 1.25 -7.38
C TRP A 153 12.14 -0.03 -7.64
N LEU A 154 12.77 -1.19 -7.69
CA LEU A 154 12.10 -2.49 -7.84
C LEU A 154 11.11 -2.76 -6.70
N MET A 155 11.50 -2.52 -5.45
CA MET A 155 10.61 -2.70 -4.30
C MET A 155 9.44 -1.71 -4.28
N SER A 156 9.65 -0.49 -4.79
CA SER A 156 8.58 0.51 -4.95
C SER A 156 7.54 0.11 -6.00
N GLU A 157 7.95 -0.64 -7.01
CA GLU A 157 7.06 -1.09 -8.08
C GLU A 157 6.18 -2.27 -7.64
N GLU A 158 6.69 -3.16 -6.81
CA GLU A 158 5.89 -4.26 -6.22
C GLU A 158 4.77 -3.77 -5.29
N GLN A 159 4.92 -2.58 -4.69
CA GLN A 159 3.90 -2.01 -3.80
C GLN A 159 2.78 -1.25 -4.53
N LYS A 160 2.90 -1.05 -5.85
CA LYS A 160 1.86 -0.37 -6.66
C LYS A 160 0.77 -1.33 -7.18
N MET A 161 0.90 -2.61 -6.98
CA MET A 161 -0.14 -3.61 -7.22
C MET A 161 -0.92 -3.89 -5.94
#